data_5aa0689446f2c8f2693e1ce313ce205f
#
_entry.id   5aa0689446f2c8f2693e1ce313ce205f
#
_cell.length_a   1.000
_cell.length_b   1.000
_cell.length_c   1.000
_cell.angle_alpha   90.00
_cell.angle_beta   90.00
_cell.angle_gamma   90.00
#
_symmetry.space_group_name_H-M   'P 1'
#
loop_
_entity.id
_entity.type
_entity.pdbx_description
1 polymer ?
#
loop_
_entity_poly.entity_id
_entity_poly.type
_entity_poly.pdbx_seq_one_letter_code
_entity_poly.pdbx_strand_id
1 'polypeptide(L)'
;MTNWASIIRKISPYGKPAIIDGLAKAMPTLIARYNINTALRQAHFLAQLAHESDGFRTTTEYASGSAYEGRKDLGNIYKGDGKKFKGRGLIQLTGRHNYKLYGTLLGVDFVGNPRLAEEFPYAALTAGEYWHRNNLNELANKDDVMAITRRINGGLNGIADRKRLLEVAKLELDDVRMAQRRLAELNYTLGQIDGRIGLQTRSAIRDFQDANGLRVTGSLDADTRLKLFSDSAMKRPVSQRRAHITAEDLREEGSVIIEATDQAKVGSIGAGVATAAAVSTQISNVATNVQQISDGVHQGMSLAQLAAQYWPFIIAAIATIAACYFAYVAYKGAQKAQDRRVYNAREGINIAR
;
A
#
# COMPACT_ATOMS: atom_id res chain seq x y z
N MET A 1 -7.19 -7.80 15.97
CA MET A 1 -7.24 -8.62 14.72
C MET A 1 -6.33 -8.02 13.66
N THR A 2 -5.63 -8.83 12.88
CA THR A 2 -4.80 -8.34 11.76
C THR A 2 -5.67 -7.59 10.75
N ASN A 3 -5.29 -6.36 10.38
CA ASN A 3 -6.02 -5.58 9.38
C ASN A 3 -5.66 -6.07 7.96
N TRP A 4 -6.23 -7.21 7.56
CA TRP A 4 -6.00 -7.83 6.27
C TRP A 4 -6.33 -6.92 5.10
N ALA A 5 -7.40 -6.14 5.18
CA ALA A 5 -7.78 -5.23 4.09
C ALA A 5 -6.69 -4.17 3.83
N SER A 6 -6.08 -3.64 4.90
CA SER A 6 -4.96 -2.70 4.78
C SER A 6 -3.73 -3.34 4.15
N ILE A 7 -3.37 -4.56 4.57
CA ILE A 7 -2.22 -5.30 4.04
C ILE A 7 -2.42 -5.60 2.55
N ILE A 8 -3.58 -6.18 2.19
CA ILE A 8 -3.91 -6.55 0.81
C ILE A 8 -3.91 -5.32 -0.10
N ARG A 9 -4.44 -4.19 0.38
CA ARG A 9 -4.46 -2.92 -0.37
C ARG A 9 -3.06 -2.36 -0.61
N LYS A 10 -2.13 -2.55 0.30
CA LYS A 10 -0.73 -2.13 0.11
C LYS A 10 0.02 -3.02 -0.87
N ILE A 11 -0.29 -4.32 -0.89
CA ILE A 11 0.27 -5.25 -1.89
C ILE A 11 -0.21 -4.85 -3.29
N SER A 12 -1.48 -4.49 -3.42
CA SER A 12 -2.07 -4.07 -4.70
C SER A 12 -3.02 -2.88 -4.53
N PRO A 13 -2.50 -1.63 -4.62
CA PRO A 13 -3.24 -0.40 -4.33
C PRO A 13 -4.44 -0.15 -5.24
N TYR A 14 -4.45 -0.73 -6.43
CA TYR A 14 -5.50 -0.53 -7.45
C TYR A 14 -6.54 -1.67 -7.47
N GLY A 15 -6.49 -2.58 -6.49
CA GLY A 15 -7.47 -3.64 -6.35
C GLY A 15 -8.88 -3.10 -6.04
N LYS A 16 -9.91 -3.78 -6.55
CA LYS A 16 -11.31 -3.40 -6.27
C LYS A 16 -11.63 -3.59 -4.77
N PRO A 17 -12.22 -2.60 -4.11
CA PRO A 17 -12.54 -2.68 -2.68
C PRO A 17 -13.31 -3.95 -2.31
N ALA A 18 -14.33 -4.33 -3.09
CA ALA A 18 -15.13 -5.53 -2.83
C ALA A 18 -14.30 -6.83 -2.84
N ILE A 19 -13.28 -6.93 -3.71
CA ILE A 19 -12.39 -8.10 -3.79
C ILE A 19 -11.41 -8.09 -2.61
N ILE A 20 -10.83 -6.93 -2.29
CA ILE A 20 -9.92 -6.76 -1.14
C ILE A 20 -10.64 -7.11 0.15
N ASP A 21 -11.85 -6.57 0.38
CA ASP A 21 -12.61 -6.78 1.60
C ASP A 21 -13.12 -8.23 1.70
N GLY A 22 -13.52 -8.82 0.57
CA GLY A 22 -13.92 -10.23 0.50
C GLY A 22 -12.76 -11.18 0.85
N LEU A 23 -11.56 -10.94 0.28
CA LEU A 23 -10.36 -11.72 0.61
C LEU A 23 -9.95 -11.49 2.07
N ALA A 24 -9.97 -10.26 2.55
CA ALA A 24 -9.65 -9.92 3.94
C ALA A 24 -10.52 -10.68 4.96
N LYS A 25 -11.83 -10.75 4.70
CA LYS A 25 -12.77 -11.53 5.51
C LYS A 25 -12.51 -13.04 5.45
N ALA A 26 -12.02 -13.55 4.31
CA ALA A 26 -11.71 -14.97 4.15
C ALA A 26 -10.36 -15.37 4.77
N MET A 27 -9.42 -14.45 5.00
CA MET A 27 -8.06 -14.76 5.50
C MET A 27 -8.04 -15.60 6.78
N PRO A 28 -8.85 -15.34 7.84
CA PRO A 28 -8.85 -16.19 9.02
C PRO A 28 -9.18 -17.66 8.71
N THR A 29 -10.15 -17.91 7.84
CA THR A 29 -10.52 -19.26 7.38
C THR A 29 -9.40 -19.90 6.56
N LEU A 30 -8.78 -19.16 5.65
CA LEU A 30 -7.64 -19.63 4.84
C LEU A 30 -6.45 -20.02 5.72
N ILE A 31 -6.14 -19.21 6.73
CA ILE A 31 -5.07 -19.48 7.70
C ILE A 31 -5.34 -20.78 8.48
N ALA A 32 -6.54 -20.91 9.02
CA ALA A 32 -6.91 -22.06 9.85
C ALA A 32 -7.05 -23.35 9.03
N ARG A 33 -7.77 -23.30 7.89
CA ARG A 33 -8.11 -24.50 7.12
C ARG A 33 -6.94 -25.04 6.28
N TYR A 34 -6.09 -24.16 5.76
CA TYR A 34 -5.04 -24.52 4.80
C TYR A 34 -3.62 -24.33 5.34
N ASN A 35 -3.48 -24.07 6.63
CA ASN A 35 -2.19 -23.83 7.30
C ASN A 35 -1.35 -22.72 6.64
N ILE A 36 -2.01 -21.66 6.11
CA ILE A 36 -1.33 -20.46 5.60
C ILE A 36 -1.02 -19.54 6.79
N ASN A 37 -0.35 -20.06 7.80
CA ASN A 37 -0.28 -19.51 9.15
C ASN A 37 1.05 -18.83 9.51
N THR A 38 2.03 -18.79 8.60
CA THR A 38 3.27 -18.01 8.78
C THR A 38 3.27 -16.79 7.87
N ALA A 39 3.99 -15.74 8.28
CA ALA A 39 4.13 -14.52 7.46
C ALA A 39 4.65 -14.83 6.06
N LEU A 40 5.60 -15.76 5.94
CA LEU A 40 6.17 -16.15 4.65
C LEU A 40 5.16 -16.90 3.76
N ARG A 41 4.37 -17.84 4.31
CA ARG A 41 3.28 -18.52 3.57
C ARG A 41 2.22 -17.53 3.11
N GLN A 42 1.83 -16.60 3.97
CA GLN A 42 0.86 -15.55 3.67
C GLN A 42 1.38 -14.60 2.58
N ALA A 43 2.65 -14.21 2.65
CA ALA A 43 3.28 -13.35 1.66
C ALA A 43 3.27 -14.00 0.27
N HIS A 44 3.73 -15.24 0.18
CA HIS A 44 3.69 -16.00 -1.08
C HIS A 44 2.26 -16.18 -1.60
N PHE A 45 1.32 -16.58 -0.73
CA PHE A 45 -0.07 -16.77 -1.11
C PHE A 45 -0.67 -15.49 -1.67
N LEU A 46 -0.58 -14.37 -0.95
CA LEU A 46 -1.14 -13.09 -1.38
C LEU A 46 -0.47 -12.55 -2.65
N ALA A 47 0.85 -12.71 -2.79
CA ALA A 47 1.56 -12.29 -3.99
C ALA A 47 1.11 -13.05 -5.24
N GLN A 48 0.92 -14.37 -5.13
CA GLN A 48 0.41 -15.18 -6.25
C GLN A 48 -1.03 -14.79 -6.59
N LEU A 49 -1.92 -14.67 -5.60
CA LEU A 49 -3.30 -14.26 -5.85
C LEU A 49 -3.41 -12.86 -6.45
N ALA A 50 -2.57 -11.92 -6.02
CA ALA A 50 -2.53 -10.60 -6.61
C ALA A 50 -2.18 -10.66 -8.09
N HIS A 51 -1.18 -11.47 -8.47
CA HIS A 51 -0.82 -11.66 -9.87
C HIS A 51 -1.95 -12.31 -10.68
N GLU A 52 -2.51 -13.44 -10.20
CA GLU A 52 -3.53 -14.23 -10.92
C GLU A 52 -4.86 -13.48 -11.09
N SER A 53 -5.17 -12.53 -10.22
CA SER A 53 -6.41 -11.74 -10.24
C SER A 53 -6.24 -10.32 -10.80
N ASP A 54 -5.18 -10.09 -11.59
CA ASP A 54 -4.86 -8.77 -12.16
C ASP A 54 -4.80 -7.69 -11.07
N GLY A 55 -4.03 -7.93 -10.01
CA GLY A 55 -3.93 -7.00 -8.89
C GLY A 55 -5.23 -6.88 -8.08
N PHE A 56 -5.95 -7.97 -7.85
CA PHE A 56 -7.25 -7.98 -7.19
C PHE A 56 -8.31 -7.13 -7.89
N ARG A 57 -8.24 -7.02 -9.22
CA ARG A 57 -9.22 -6.28 -10.03
C ARG A 57 -10.33 -7.14 -10.56
N THR A 58 -10.12 -8.45 -10.65
CA THR A 58 -11.13 -9.40 -11.16
C THR A 58 -11.10 -10.73 -10.43
N THR A 59 -12.27 -11.34 -10.30
CA THR A 59 -12.46 -12.74 -9.91
C THR A 59 -12.99 -13.59 -11.08
N THR A 60 -13.04 -13.00 -12.29
CA THR A 60 -13.56 -13.66 -13.49
C THR A 60 -12.66 -13.36 -14.66
N GLU A 61 -12.33 -14.37 -15.43
CA GLU A 61 -11.59 -14.25 -16.68
C GLU A 61 -12.27 -13.26 -17.63
N TYR A 62 -11.47 -12.34 -18.22
CA TYR A 62 -11.98 -11.34 -19.17
C TYR A 62 -12.46 -11.98 -20.47
N ALA A 63 -11.81 -13.08 -20.91
CA ALA A 63 -12.20 -13.80 -22.09
C ALA A 63 -13.54 -14.51 -21.92
N SER A 64 -14.22 -14.78 -23.04
CA SER A 64 -15.52 -15.44 -23.04
C SER A 64 -15.48 -16.90 -22.58
N GLY A 65 -14.31 -17.54 -22.61
CA GLY A 65 -14.11 -18.96 -22.34
C GLY A 65 -14.42 -19.87 -23.55
N SER A 66 -14.77 -19.32 -24.71
CA SER A 66 -15.06 -20.13 -25.90
C SER A 66 -13.87 -20.96 -26.38
N ALA A 67 -12.64 -20.54 -26.10
CA ALA A 67 -11.42 -21.30 -26.38
C ALA A 67 -11.32 -22.64 -25.61
N TYR A 68 -12.11 -22.79 -24.55
CA TYR A 68 -12.17 -24.03 -23.75
C TYR A 68 -13.26 -24.99 -24.20
N GLU A 69 -13.99 -24.64 -25.26
CA GLU A 69 -15.04 -25.50 -25.77
C GLU A 69 -14.46 -26.82 -26.30
N GLY A 70 -15.04 -27.95 -25.90
CA GLY A 70 -14.60 -29.28 -26.31
C GLY A 70 -13.23 -29.75 -25.75
N ARG A 71 -12.61 -28.96 -24.84
CA ARG A 71 -11.35 -29.31 -24.16
C ARG A 71 -11.56 -30.48 -23.19
N LYS A 72 -11.31 -31.72 -23.69
CA LYS A 72 -11.47 -32.97 -22.92
C LYS A 72 -10.55 -33.04 -21.71
N ASP A 73 -9.35 -32.49 -21.81
CA ASP A 73 -8.38 -32.35 -20.69
C ASP A 73 -8.90 -31.48 -19.53
N LEU A 74 -9.83 -30.54 -19.81
CA LEU A 74 -10.54 -29.73 -18.81
C LEU A 74 -11.89 -30.39 -18.40
N GLY A 75 -12.25 -31.54 -18.97
CA GLY A 75 -13.54 -32.17 -18.78
C GLY A 75 -14.71 -31.45 -19.45
N ASN A 76 -14.45 -30.56 -20.39
CA ASN A 76 -15.45 -29.77 -21.12
C ASN A 76 -15.95 -30.62 -22.32
N ILE A 77 -16.91 -31.50 -22.07
CA ILE A 77 -17.39 -32.48 -23.04
C ILE A 77 -18.80 -32.17 -23.58
N TYR A 78 -19.52 -31.23 -22.96
CA TYR A 78 -20.84 -30.83 -23.40
C TYR A 78 -20.80 -29.45 -24.08
N LYS A 79 -21.72 -29.24 -25.02
CA LYS A 79 -21.86 -27.98 -25.72
C LYS A 79 -22.12 -26.84 -24.74
N GLY A 80 -21.31 -25.79 -24.82
CA GLY A 80 -21.38 -24.61 -23.95
C GLY A 80 -20.49 -24.68 -22.69
N ASP A 81 -19.81 -25.82 -22.45
CA ASP A 81 -18.93 -26.00 -21.29
C ASP A 81 -17.80 -24.99 -21.26
N GLY A 82 -17.25 -24.62 -22.40
CA GLY A 82 -16.16 -23.66 -22.47
C GLY A 82 -16.52 -22.33 -21.83
N LYS A 83 -17.67 -21.75 -22.20
CA LYS A 83 -18.17 -20.51 -21.64
C LYS A 83 -18.68 -20.69 -20.20
N LYS A 84 -19.34 -21.81 -19.91
CA LYS A 84 -19.91 -22.11 -18.59
C LYS A 84 -18.82 -22.23 -17.52
N PHE A 85 -17.71 -22.90 -17.81
CA PHE A 85 -16.63 -23.21 -16.88
C PHE A 85 -15.33 -22.46 -17.20
N LYS A 86 -15.46 -21.21 -17.65
CA LYS A 86 -14.32 -20.31 -17.81
C LYS A 86 -13.66 -19.99 -16.47
N GLY A 87 -12.49 -19.36 -16.49
CA GLY A 87 -11.73 -19.03 -15.30
C GLY A 87 -12.50 -18.16 -14.29
N ARG A 88 -12.60 -18.63 -13.03
CA ARG A 88 -13.22 -17.88 -11.91
C ARG A 88 -12.46 -18.06 -10.61
N GLY A 89 -12.70 -17.14 -9.69
CA GLY A 89 -12.01 -17.06 -8.40
C GLY A 89 -10.63 -16.41 -8.50
N LEU A 90 -9.96 -16.27 -7.36
CA LEU A 90 -8.65 -15.62 -7.31
C LEU A 90 -7.50 -16.46 -7.89
N ILE A 91 -7.74 -17.73 -8.22
CA ILE A 91 -6.79 -18.66 -8.85
C ILE A 91 -7.24 -19.12 -10.24
N GLN A 92 -8.30 -18.52 -10.77
CA GLN A 92 -8.83 -18.79 -12.12
C GLN A 92 -9.18 -20.28 -12.34
N LEU A 93 -10.02 -20.86 -11.45
CA LEU A 93 -10.56 -22.21 -11.58
C LEU A 93 -11.24 -22.38 -12.95
N THR A 94 -10.77 -23.31 -13.79
CA THR A 94 -11.20 -23.47 -15.18
C THR A 94 -11.53 -24.94 -15.50
N GLY A 95 -12.57 -25.16 -16.27
CA GLY A 95 -12.98 -26.47 -16.78
C GLY A 95 -13.95 -27.23 -15.87
N ARG A 96 -14.92 -27.95 -16.49
CA ARG A 96 -15.96 -28.72 -15.78
C ARG A 96 -15.38 -29.69 -14.74
N HIS A 97 -14.26 -30.35 -15.07
CA HIS A 97 -13.61 -31.28 -14.13
C HIS A 97 -13.20 -30.59 -12.84
N ASN A 98 -12.54 -29.45 -12.93
CA ASN A 98 -12.10 -28.70 -11.77
C ASN A 98 -13.29 -28.13 -10.99
N TYR A 99 -14.31 -27.60 -11.66
CA TYR A 99 -15.52 -27.11 -11.00
C TYR A 99 -16.20 -28.22 -10.19
N LYS A 100 -16.30 -29.45 -10.74
CA LYS A 100 -16.82 -30.61 -10.03
C LYS A 100 -15.96 -30.99 -8.83
N LEU A 101 -14.64 -31.09 -9.03
CA LEU A 101 -13.68 -31.46 -7.98
C LEU A 101 -13.72 -30.49 -6.82
N TYR A 102 -13.57 -29.19 -7.09
CA TYR A 102 -13.56 -28.17 -6.03
C TYR A 102 -14.94 -27.99 -5.40
N GLY A 103 -16.00 -28.20 -6.15
CA GLY A 103 -17.35 -28.26 -5.60
C GLY A 103 -17.50 -29.36 -4.55
N THR A 104 -17.04 -30.58 -4.86
CA THR A 104 -17.03 -31.69 -3.90
C THR A 104 -16.20 -31.39 -2.65
N LEU A 105 -14.99 -30.83 -2.82
CA LEU A 105 -14.07 -30.51 -1.71
C LEU A 105 -14.58 -29.42 -0.77
N LEU A 106 -15.35 -28.48 -1.32
CA LEU A 106 -15.90 -27.37 -0.56
C LEU A 106 -17.37 -27.55 -0.14
N GLY A 107 -18.03 -28.62 -0.59
CA GLY A 107 -19.44 -28.91 -0.33
C GLY A 107 -20.38 -27.93 -1.07
N VAL A 108 -20.03 -27.53 -2.30
CA VAL A 108 -20.75 -26.51 -3.08
C VAL A 108 -21.01 -27.00 -4.51
N ASP A 109 -22.21 -26.83 -5.02
CA ASP A 109 -22.53 -27.17 -6.41
C ASP A 109 -22.03 -26.10 -7.41
N PHE A 110 -20.74 -26.12 -7.71
CA PHE A 110 -20.17 -25.24 -8.73
C PHE A 110 -20.52 -25.69 -10.17
N VAL A 111 -20.96 -26.93 -10.37
CA VAL A 111 -21.37 -27.39 -11.71
C VAL A 111 -22.75 -26.83 -12.06
N GLY A 112 -23.66 -26.86 -11.12
CA GLY A 112 -25.00 -26.25 -11.27
C GLY A 112 -24.93 -24.72 -11.31
N ASN A 113 -24.18 -24.12 -10.41
CA ASN A 113 -23.99 -22.68 -10.34
C ASN A 113 -22.53 -22.26 -10.37
N PRO A 114 -21.88 -22.19 -11.56
CA PRO A 114 -20.47 -21.85 -11.68
C PRO A 114 -20.11 -20.43 -11.20
N ARG A 115 -21.06 -19.51 -11.12
CA ARG A 115 -20.84 -18.14 -10.67
C ARG A 115 -20.44 -18.06 -9.20
N LEU A 116 -20.84 -19.03 -8.39
CA LEU A 116 -20.41 -19.08 -6.99
C LEU A 116 -18.89 -19.09 -6.85
N ALA A 117 -18.14 -19.62 -7.82
CA ALA A 117 -16.69 -19.64 -7.77
C ALA A 117 -16.02 -18.25 -7.91
N GLU A 118 -16.74 -17.24 -8.42
CA GLU A 118 -16.27 -15.84 -8.47
C GLU A 118 -16.69 -15.02 -7.27
N GLU A 119 -17.57 -15.56 -6.41
CA GLU A 119 -18.13 -14.87 -5.24
C GLU A 119 -17.37 -15.25 -3.96
N PHE A 120 -17.29 -14.30 -3.00
CA PHE A 120 -16.71 -14.60 -1.70
C PHE A 120 -17.75 -15.29 -0.78
N PRO A 121 -17.30 -16.27 0.02
CA PRO A 121 -15.91 -16.65 0.29
C PRO A 121 -15.27 -17.60 -0.74
N TYR A 122 -16.03 -18.16 -1.68
CA TYR A 122 -15.57 -19.24 -2.55
C TYR A 122 -14.43 -18.86 -3.49
N ALA A 123 -14.42 -17.61 -3.98
CA ALA A 123 -13.32 -17.09 -4.79
C ALA A 123 -11.95 -17.19 -4.09
N ALA A 124 -11.93 -17.10 -2.75
CA ALA A 124 -10.74 -17.26 -1.94
C ALA A 124 -10.52 -18.72 -1.50
N LEU A 125 -11.60 -19.45 -1.16
CA LEU A 125 -11.50 -20.86 -0.71
C LEU A 125 -11.00 -21.78 -1.80
N THR A 126 -11.39 -21.59 -3.06
CA THR A 126 -10.85 -22.34 -4.21
C THR A 126 -9.35 -22.13 -4.35
N ALA A 127 -8.86 -20.90 -4.11
CA ALA A 127 -7.43 -20.62 -4.11
C ALA A 127 -6.69 -21.29 -2.94
N GLY A 128 -7.28 -21.29 -1.74
CA GLY A 128 -6.74 -21.99 -0.58
C GLY A 128 -6.67 -23.50 -0.79
N GLU A 129 -7.72 -24.09 -1.35
CA GLU A 129 -7.75 -25.51 -1.69
C GLU A 129 -6.70 -25.88 -2.73
N TYR A 130 -6.54 -25.06 -3.79
CA TYR A 130 -5.47 -25.24 -4.77
C TYR A 130 -4.08 -25.19 -4.12
N TRP A 131 -3.85 -24.20 -3.26
CA TRP A 131 -2.61 -24.00 -2.53
C TRP A 131 -2.23 -25.22 -1.70
N HIS A 132 -3.20 -25.74 -0.96
CA HIS A 132 -3.04 -26.91 -0.10
C HIS A 132 -2.74 -28.17 -0.91
N ARG A 133 -3.53 -28.47 -1.91
CA ARG A 133 -3.40 -29.68 -2.74
C ARG A 133 -2.10 -29.73 -3.54
N ASN A 134 -1.54 -28.60 -3.88
CA ASN A 134 -0.27 -28.48 -4.58
C ASN A 134 0.94 -28.37 -3.66
N ASN A 135 0.77 -28.56 -2.35
CA ASN A 135 1.83 -28.45 -1.32
C ASN A 135 2.63 -27.16 -1.39
N LEU A 136 1.96 -26.02 -1.72
CA LEU A 136 2.64 -24.74 -1.93
C LEU A 136 3.17 -24.15 -0.62
N ASN A 137 2.66 -24.55 0.55
CA ASN A 137 3.23 -24.18 1.84
C ASN A 137 4.69 -24.62 1.98
N GLU A 138 5.06 -25.81 1.48
CA GLU A 138 6.43 -26.31 1.58
C GLU A 138 7.40 -25.51 0.69
N LEU A 139 6.93 -25.06 -0.47
CA LEU A 139 7.71 -24.20 -1.34
C LEU A 139 7.80 -22.78 -0.77
N ALA A 140 6.72 -22.29 -0.16
CA ALA A 140 6.72 -21.00 0.54
C ALA A 140 7.66 -21.00 1.74
N ASN A 141 7.73 -22.08 2.53
CA ASN A 141 8.70 -22.22 3.62
C ASN A 141 10.16 -22.09 3.18
N LYS A 142 10.45 -22.50 1.94
CA LYS A 142 11.78 -22.37 1.30
C LYS A 142 11.99 -21.04 0.58
N ASP A 143 11.01 -20.16 0.63
CA ASP A 143 10.97 -18.88 -0.10
C ASP A 143 11.16 -19.05 -1.62
N ASP A 144 10.72 -20.20 -2.18
CA ASP A 144 10.91 -20.53 -3.59
C ASP A 144 9.75 -20.05 -4.46
N VAL A 145 9.76 -18.77 -4.79
CA VAL A 145 8.77 -18.16 -5.67
C VAL A 145 8.79 -18.75 -7.10
N MET A 146 9.95 -19.24 -7.55
CA MET A 146 10.08 -19.81 -8.89
C MET A 146 9.39 -21.17 -8.98
N ALA A 147 9.59 -22.04 -7.99
CA ALA A 147 8.92 -23.32 -7.91
C ALA A 147 7.39 -23.15 -7.75
N ILE A 148 6.94 -22.21 -6.92
CA ILE A 148 5.52 -21.88 -6.77
C ILE A 148 4.95 -21.42 -8.12
N THR A 149 5.63 -20.50 -8.81
CA THR A 149 5.18 -19.99 -10.11
C THR A 149 5.05 -21.11 -11.14
N ARG A 150 6.07 -22.00 -11.24
CA ARG A 150 5.99 -23.17 -12.15
C ARG A 150 4.83 -24.10 -11.80
N ARG A 151 4.55 -24.32 -10.52
CA ARG A 151 3.45 -25.18 -10.07
C ARG A 151 2.08 -24.59 -10.43
N ILE A 152 1.93 -23.26 -10.40
CA ILE A 152 0.68 -22.57 -10.69
C ILE A 152 0.42 -22.48 -12.20
N ASN A 153 1.41 -22.06 -13.00
CA ASN A 153 1.18 -21.77 -14.43
C ASN A 153 1.99 -22.62 -15.41
N GLY A 154 2.70 -23.64 -14.93
CA GLY A 154 3.51 -24.55 -15.77
C GLY A 154 4.84 -23.95 -16.25
N GLY A 155 5.10 -22.67 -16.02
CA GLY A 155 6.29 -21.95 -16.46
C GLY A 155 6.67 -20.81 -15.50
N LEU A 156 7.41 -19.83 -16.03
CA LEU A 156 7.84 -18.63 -15.26
C LEU A 156 7.17 -17.34 -15.78
N ASN A 157 5.99 -17.46 -16.39
CA ASN A 157 5.25 -16.30 -16.89
C ASN A 157 4.89 -15.37 -15.71
N GLY A 158 5.17 -14.08 -15.88
CA GLY A 158 4.91 -13.07 -14.85
C GLY A 158 5.84 -13.13 -13.63
N ILE A 159 6.97 -13.85 -13.68
CA ILE A 159 7.88 -14.04 -12.52
C ILE A 159 8.39 -12.72 -11.95
N ALA A 160 8.66 -11.71 -12.78
CA ALA A 160 9.11 -10.40 -12.32
C ALA A 160 8.05 -9.71 -11.45
N ASP A 161 6.79 -9.73 -11.89
CA ASP A 161 5.69 -9.15 -11.14
C ASP A 161 5.39 -9.92 -9.85
N ARG A 162 5.39 -11.26 -9.91
CA ARG A 162 5.23 -12.13 -8.73
C ARG A 162 6.30 -11.88 -7.67
N LYS A 163 7.57 -11.68 -8.08
CA LYS A 163 8.67 -11.30 -7.18
C LYS A 163 8.43 -9.92 -6.57
N ARG A 164 8.07 -8.93 -7.37
CA ARG A 164 7.75 -7.58 -6.89
C ARG A 164 6.63 -7.59 -5.85
N LEU A 165 5.52 -8.29 -6.15
CA LEU A 165 4.39 -8.44 -5.23
C LEU A 165 4.78 -9.17 -3.95
N LEU A 166 5.63 -10.20 -4.04
CA LEU A 166 6.14 -10.94 -2.90
C LEU A 166 6.98 -10.08 -1.97
N GLU A 167 7.88 -9.26 -2.51
CA GLU A 167 8.68 -8.35 -1.67
C GLU A 167 7.80 -7.33 -0.93
N VAL A 168 6.78 -6.78 -1.60
CA VAL A 168 5.81 -5.91 -0.93
C VAL A 168 5.04 -6.67 0.16
N ALA A 169 4.59 -7.90 -0.14
CA ALA A 169 3.86 -8.72 0.83
C ALA A 169 4.72 -9.09 2.04
N LYS A 170 6.00 -9.44 1.85
CA LYS A 170 6.95 -9.69 2.94
C LYS A 170 7.12 -8.47 3.84
N LEU A 171 7.29 -7.28 3.24
CA LEU A 171 7.41 -6.03 4.01
C LEU A 171 6.16 -5.72 4.84
N GLU A 172 4.97 -6.00 4.30
CA GLU A 172 3.71 -5.74 5.00
C GLU A 172 3.34 -6.81 6.03
N LEU A 173 3.85 -8.03 5.86
CA LEU A 173 3.66 -9.17 6.75
C LEU A 173 4.86 -9.42 7.66
N ASP A 174 5.87 -8.55 7.63
CA ASP A 174 6.97 -8.60 8.59
C ASP A 174 6.41 -8.57 10.01
N ASP A 175 6.55 -9.70 10.67
CA ASP A 175 5.98 -9.97 11.98
C ASP A 175 6.47 -8.98 13.05
N VAL A 176 7.73 -8.58 13.00
CA VAL A 176 8.28 -7.55 13.89
C VAL A 176 7.70 -6.18 13.56
N ARG A 177 7.60 -5.83 12.29
CA ARG A 177 7.04 -4.56 11.84
C ARG A 177 5.55 -4.45 12.17
N MET A 178 4.81 -5.55 12.02
CA MET A 178 3.40 -5.62 12.44
C MET A 178 3.26 -5.43 13.95
N ALA A 179 4.10 -6.09 14.74
CA ALA A 179 4.11 -5.92 16.19
C ALA A 179 4.48 -4.50 16.61
N GLN A 180 5.47 -3.89 15.96
CA GLN A 180 5.83 -2.48 16.18
C GLN A 180 4.64 -1.55 15.88
N ARG A 181 3.94 -1.73 14.75
CA ARG A 181 2.74 -0.95 14.44
C ARG A 181 1.66 -1.12 15.51
N ARG A 182 1.41 -2.37 15.93
CA ARG A 182 0.37 -2.66 16.93
C ARG A 182 0.71 -2.09 18.31
N LEU A 183 1.97 -2.18 18.74
CA LEU A 183 2.44 -1.55 19.96
C LEU A 183 2.25 -0.02 19.91
N ALA A 184 2.53 0.61 18.78
CA ALA A 184 2.30 2.04 18.57
C ALA A 184 0.80 2.40 18.68
N GLU A 185 -0.08 1.64 18.03
CA GLU A 185 -1.56 1.81 18.13
C GLU A 185 -2.06 1.68 19.57
N LEU A 186 -1.38 0.84 20.36
CA LEU A 186 -1.66 0.64 21.79
C LEU A 186 -0.92 1.64 22.69
N ASN A 187 -0.30 2.69 22.15
CA ASN A 187 0.43 3.77 22.83
C ASN A 187 1.70 3.30 23.59
N TYR A 188 2.30 2.16 23.23
CA TYR A 188 3.62 1.81 23.74
C TYR A 188 4.71 2.54 22.96
N THR A 189 5.63 3.18 23.67
CA THR A 189 6.67 4.02 23.07
C THR A 189 7.66 3.18 22.29
N LEU A 190 7.77 3.44 21.01
CA LEU A 190 8.70 2.78 20.09
C LEU A 190 9.67 3.79 19.47
N GLY A 191 10.80 3.30 18.98
CA GLY A 191 11.60 4.01 17.99
C GLY A 191 11.00 3.95 16.58
N GLN A 192 11.82 3.69 15.60
CA GLN A 192 11.37 3.51 14.21
C GLN A 192 10.62 2.18 14.05
N ILE A 193 9.60 2.18 13.19
CA ILE A 193 8.93 0.95 12.73
C ILE A 193 9.74 0.39 11.56
N ASP A 194 10.84 -0.29 11.88
CA ASP A 194 11.87 -0.73 10.91
C ASP A 194 11.91 -2.26 10.71
N GLY A 195 11.08 -3.01 11.47
CA GLY A 195 11.09 -4.47 11.45
C GLY A 195 12.24 -5.09 12.28
N ARG A 196 12.93 -4.31 13.12
CA ARG A 196 14.03 -4.80 13.96
C ARG A 196 13.69 -4.70 15.44
N ILE A 197 14.03 -5.73 16.19
CA ILE A 197 13.89 -5.70 17.66
C ILE A 197 15.14 -5.05 18.27
N GLY A 198 15.22 -3.73 18.13
CA GLY A 198 16.22 -2.90 18.80
C GLY A 198 15.87 -2.66 20.28
N LEU A 199 16.66 -1.84 20.97
CA LEU A 199 16.48 -1.55 22.41
C LEU A 199 15.10 -0.94 22.71
N GLN A 200 14.64 0.00 21.93
CA GLN A 200 13.35 0.66 22.12
C GLN A 200 12.15 -0.28 21.87
N THR A 201 12.21 -1.08 20.78
CA THR A 201 11.19 -2.10 20.53
C THR A 201 11.13 -3.13 21.65
N ARG A 202 12.30 -3.57 22.15
CA ARG A 202 12.38 -4.51 23.27
C ARG A 202 11.81 -3.92 24.57
N SER A 203 12.04 -2.64 24.82
CA SER A 203 11.44 -1.94 25.97
C SER A 203 9.92 -1.86 25.84
N ALA A 204 9.42 -1.48 24.66
CA ALA A 204 7.97 -1.43 24.40
C ALA A 204 7.29 -2.80 24.56
N ILE A 205 7.97 -3.89 24.13
CA ILE A 205 7.47 -5.26 24.34
C ILE A 205 7.41 -5.59 25.83
N ARG A 206 8.44 -5.24 26.62
CA ARG A 206 8.43 -5.45 28.07
C ARG A 206 7.29 -4.69 28.76
N ASP A 207 7.14 -3.42 28.42
CA ASP A 207 6.06 -2.59 28.96
C ASP A 207 4.68 -3.15 28.61
N PHE A 208 4.53 -3.71 27.40
CA PHE A 208 3.30 -4.37 26.97
C PHE A 208 3.08 -5.67 27.75
N GLN A 209 4.10 -6.50 27.89
CA GLN A 209 4.04 -7.76 28.64
C GLN A 209 3.64 -7.53 30.10
N ASP A 210 4.28 -6.58 30.76
CA ASP A 210 3.99 -6.20 32.13
C ASP A 210 2.54 -5.72 32.29
N ALA A 211 2.11 -4.77 31.46
CA ALA A 211 0.76 -4.23 31.51
C ALA A 211 -0.33 -5.28 31.24
N ASN A 212 -0.01 -6.37 30.53
CA ASN A 212 -0.94 -7.44 30.20
C ASN A 212 -0.78 -8.70 31.08
N GLY A 213 0.04 -8.64 32.13
CA GLY A 213 0.26 -9.77 33.04
C GLY A 213 0.98 -10.95 32.40
N LEU A 214 1.80 -10.71 31.37
CA LEU A 214 2.60 -11.73 30.71
C LEU A 214 4.00 -11.83 31.34
N ARG A 215 4.70 -12.93 31.08
CA ARG A 215 6.12 -13.04 31.42
C ARG A 215 6.92 -11.96 30.69
N VAL A 216 7.65 -11.12 31.42
CA VAL A 216 8.41 -9.97 30.90
C VAL A 216 9.75 -10.46 30.31
N THR A 217 9.74 -10.84 29.04
CA THR A 217 10.92 -11.35 28.31
C THR A 217 11.56 -10.30 27.40
N GLY A 218 10.78 -9.33 26.93
CA GLY A 218 11.17 -8.39 25.89
C GLY A 218 11.27 -9.02 24.49
N SER A 219 10.69 -10.22 24.33
CA SER A 219 10.66 -10.96 23.07
C SER A 219 9.24 -11.07 22.55
N LEU A 220 9.06 -11.16 21.24
CA LEU A 220 7.78 -11.47 20.61
C LEU A 220 7.54 -12.99 20.63
N ASP A 221 7.45 -13.58 21.82
CA ASP A 221 7.07 -14.98 22.01
C ASP A 221 5.59 -15.23 21.65
N ALA A 222 5.18 -16.50 21.65
CA ALA A 222 3.83 -16.89 21.23
C ALA A 222 2.74 -16.22 22.06
N ASP A 223 2.90 -16.17 23.37
CA ASP A 223 1.93 -15.57 24.30
C ASP A 223 1.82 -14.05 24.07
N THR A 224 2.96 -13.40 23.91
CA THR A 224 3.04 -11.96 23.61
C THR A 224 2.33 -11.64 22.29
N ARG A 225 2.55 -12.43 21.23
CA ARG A 225 1.88 -12.25 19.93
C ARG A 225 0.38 -12.45 20.05
N LEU A 226 -0.03 -13.54 20.67
CA LEU A 226 -1.45 -13.85 20.85
C LEU A 226 -2.16 -12.71 21.58
N LYS A 227 -1.58 -12.22 22.67
CA LYS A 227 -2.14 -11.11 23.45
C LYS A 227 -2.12 -9.79 22.68
N LEU A 228 -1.01 -9.46 21.99
CA LEU A 228 -0.83 -8.21 21.27
C LEU A 228 -1.88 -8.00 20.17
N PHE A 229 -2.26 -9.08 19.49
CA PHE A 229 -3.26 -9.04 18.40
C PHE A 229 -4.67 -9.40 18.85
N SER A 230 -4.90 -9.60 20.15
CA SER A 230 -6.24 -9.81 20.70
C SER A 230 -7.00 -8.49 20.93
N ASP A 231 -8.33 -8.58 21.00
CA ASP A 231 -9.18 -7.43 21.35
C ASP A 231 -9.00 -7.02 22.84
N SER A 232 -8.47 -7.94 23.68
CA SER A 232 -8.19 -7.69 25.08
C SER A 232 -6.80 -7.13 25.36
N ALA A 233 -6.04 -6.76 24.30
CA ALA A 233 -4.74 -6.12 24.44
C ALA A 233 -4.89 -4.75 25.14
N MET A 234 -4.19 -4.58 26.26
CA MET A 234 -4.31 -3.36 27.06
C MET A 234 -3.66 -2.18 26.34
N LYS A 235 -4.43 -1.12 26.15
CA LYS A 235 -3.92 0.16 25.60
C LYS A 235 -3.33 0.98 26.73
N ARG A 236 -2.08 1.44 26.56
CA ARG A 236 -1.43 2.32 27.53
C ARG A 236 -2.09 3.70 27.53
N PRO A 237 -2.43 4.28 28.69
CA PRO A 237 -2.93 5.64 28.76
C PRO A 237 -1.91 6.61 28.13
N VAL A 238 -2.36 7.53 27.29
CA VAL A 238 -1.52 8.62 26.79
C VAL A 238 -1.27 9.57 27.96
N SER A 239 -0.01 9.88 28.31
CA SER A 239 0.26 10.88 29.30
C SER A 239 -0.33 12.23 28.86
N GLN A 240 -0.87 13.01 29.79
CA GLN A 240 -1.45 14.33 29.46
C GLN A 240 -0.47 15.22 28.69
N ARG A 241 0.81 15.23 29.09
CA ARG A 241 1.88 15.93 28.38
C ARG A 241 1.99 15.48 26.91
N ARG A 242 1.91 14.17 26.64
CA ARG A 242 2.04 13.63 25.29
C ARG A 242 0.81 13.92 24.42
N ALA A 243 -0.38 13.88 25.02
CA ALA A 243 -1.63 14.18 24.31
C ALA A 243 -1.67 15.63 23.78
N HIS A 244 -1.00 16.54 24.47
CA HIS A 244 -1.00 17.98 24.16
C HIS A 244 0.31 18.50 23.57
N ILE A 245 1.29 17.62 23.27
CA ILE A 245 2.59 18.03 22.73
C ILE A 245 2.42 18.83 21.43
N THR A 246 3.08 19.95 21.33
CA THR A 246 3.05 20.89 20.21
C THR A 246 4.36 20.87 19.43
N ALA A 247 4.41 21.57 18.30
CA ALA A 247 5.66 21.79 17.57
C ALA A 247 6.64 22.64 18.40
N GLU A 248 6.14 23.52 19.27
CA GLU A 248 6.94 24.37 20.16
C GLU A 248 7.62 23.53 21.23
N ASP A 249 6.89 22.65 21.90
CA ASP A 249 7.45 21.70 22.87
C ASP A 249 8.56 20.84 22.24
N LEU A 250 8.34 20.36 21.02
CA LEU A 250 9.33 19.55 20.29
C LEU A 250 10.55 20.36 19.83
N ARG A 251 10.40 21.67 19.63
CA ARG A 251 11.50 22.60 19.33
C ARG A 251 12.37 22.80 20.57
N GLU A 252 11.75 23.06 21.73
CA GLU A 252 12.44 23.17 23.00
C GLU A 252 13.17 21.88 23.40
N GLU A 253 12.61 20.74 23.05
CA GLU A 253 13.25 19.43 23.23
C GLU A 253 14.39 19.13 22.23
N GLY A 254 14.69 20.05 21.30
CA GLY A 254 15.78 19.91 20.33
C GLY A 254 15.47 18.92 19.19
N SER A 255 14.22 18.90 18.72
CA SER A 255 13.83 18.02 17.59
C SER A 255 14.43 18.49 16.27
N VAL A 256 15.42 17.77 15.77
CA VAL A 256 16.09 18.02 14.47
C VAL A 256 15.09 18.11 13.30
N ILE A 257 14.00 17.33 13.33
CA ILE A 257 12.97 17.37 12.29
C ILE A 257 12.19 18.70 12.35
N ILE A 258 11.85 19.19 13.54
CA ILE A 258 11.15 20.49 13.70
C ILE A 258 12.08 21.61 13.24
N GLU A 259 13.32 21.62 13.69
CA GLU A 259 14.32 22.60 13.28
C GLU A 259 14.52 22.64 11.78
N ALA A 260 14.73 21.47 11.14
CA ALA A 260 14.85 21.36 9.69
C ALA A 260 13.60 21.85 8.93
N THR A 261 12.40 21.58 9.45
CA THR A 261 11.16 22.05 8.83
C THR A 261 10.95 23.54 9.02
N ASP A 262 11.37 24.12 10.15
CA ASP A 262 11.33 25.57 10.38
C ASP A 262 12.30 26.29 9.42
N GLN A 263 13.53 25.80 9.25
CA GLN A 263 14.48 26.31 8.27
C GLN A 263 13.94 26.24 6.85
N ALA A 264 13.32 25.12 6.46
CA ALA A 264 12.70 24.96 5.14
C ALA A 264 11.53 25.92 4.92
N LYS A 265 10.73 26.21 5.94
CA LYS A 265 9.65 27.21 5.87
C LYS A 265 10.19 28.62 5.68
N VAL A 266 11.20 29.00 6.47
CA VAL A 266 11.84 30.32 6.36
C VAL A 266 12.47 30.50 4.99
N GLY A 267 13.20 29.48 4.49
CA GLY A 267 13.78 29.51 3.15
C GLY A 267 12.73 29.64 2.05
N SER A 268 11.60 28.93 2.15
CA SER A 268 10.53 29.00 1.15
C SER A 268 9.76 30.32 1.20
N ILE A 269 9.57 30.93 2.39
CA ILE A 269 8.99 32.27 2.54
C ILE A 269 9.93 33.30 1.95
N GLY A 270 11.23 33.24 2.26
CA GLY A 270 12.25 34.13 1.70
C GLY A 270 12.30 34.07 0.17
N ALA A 271 12.28 32.88 -0.40
CA ALA A 271 12.18 32.69 -1.86
C ALA A 271 10.88 33.29 -2.42
N GLY A 272 9.75 33.07 -1.76
CA GLY A 272 8.46 33.64 -2.15
C GLY A 272 8.45 35.17 -2.12
N VAL A 273 9.03 35.80 -1.09
CA VAL A 273 9.12 37.26 -0.98
C VAL A 273 10.05 37.86 -2.04
N ALA A 274 11.23 37.24 -2.26
CA ALA A 274 12.13 37.68 -3.34
C ALA A 274 11.48 37.58 -4.72
N THR A 275 10.71 36.50 -4.93
CA THR A 275 9.98 36.30 -6.19
C THR A 275 8.82 37.29 -6.34
N ALA A 276 8.07 37.61 -5.28
CA ALA A 276 7.01 38.62 -5.29
C ALA A 276 7.54 40.04 -5.58
N ALA A 277 8.71 40.40 -5.06
CA ALA A 277 9.37 41.65 -5.39
C ALA A 277 9.76 41.69 -6.88
N ALA A 278 10.29 40.57 -7.42
CA ALA A 278 10.60 40.48 -8.86
C ALA A 278 9.32 40.58 -9.73
N VAL A 279 8.20 39.97 -9.31
CA VAL A 279 6.89 40.09 -9.97
C VAL A 279 6.39 41.52 -9.97
N SER A 280 6.47 42.23 -8.84
CA SER A 280 6.05 43.63 -8.73
C SER A 280 6.81 44.52 -9.72
N THR A 281 8.12 44.33 -9.82
CA THR A 281 8.95 45.04 -10.81
C THR A 281 8.58 44.68 -12.22
N GLN A 282 8.24 43.42 -12.51
CA GLN A 282 7.81 42.99 -13.86
C GLN A 282 6.40 43.48 -14.22
N ILE A 283 5.47 43.56 -13.28
CA ILE A 283 4.11 44.07 -13.52
C ILE A 283 4.17 45.56 -13.92
N SER A 284 5.01 46.36 -13.25
CA SER A 284 5.22 47.76 -13.64
C SER A 284 5.83 47.86 -15.07
N ASN A 285 6.70 46.93 -15.44
CA ASN A 285 7.25 46.85 -16.80
C ASN A 285 6.21 46.37 -17.84
N VAL A 286 5.25 45.52 -17.44
CA VAL A 286 4.18 45.04 -18.33
C VAL A 286 3.28 46.18 -18.76
N ALA A 287 2.91 47.08 -17.87
CA ALA A 287 2.09 48.27 -18.24
C ALA A 287 2.80 49.13 -19.30
N THR A 288 4.11 49.34 -19.10
CA THR A 288 4.93 50.09 -20.07
C THR A 288 5.07 49.30 -21.42
N ASN A 289 5.25 47.99 -21.31
CA ASN A 289 5.38 47.14 -22.50
C ASN A 289 4.08 47.01 -23.29
N VAL A 290 2.91 46.98 -22.64
CA VAL A 290 1.60 46.99 -23.33
C VAL A 290 1.43 48.25 -24.18
N GLN A 291 1.85 49.43 -23.67
CA GLN A 291 1.82 50.66 -24.40
C GLN A 291 2.78 50.58 -25.61
N GLN A 292 4.00 50.07 -25.42
CA GLN A 292 4.98 49.92 -26.50
C GLN A 292 4.54 48.90 -27.55
N ILE A 293 3.84 47.84 -27.17
CA ILE A 293 3.23 46.89 -28.13
C ILE A 293 2.16 47.58 -28.96
N SER A 294 1.31 48.37 -28.31
CA SER A 294 0.28 49.17 -29.02
C SER A 294 0.93 50.13 -30.01
N ASP A 295 1.97 50.83 -29.62
CA ASP A 295 2.71 51.74 -30.46
C ASP A 295 3.41 51.05 -31.63
N GLY A 296 4.00 49.85 -31.38
CA GLY A 296 4.63 49.02 -32.42
C GLY A 296 3.64 48.50 -33.46
N VAL A 297 2.44 48.12 -33.02
CA VAL A 297 1.34 47.75 -33.96
C VAL A 297 0.94 48.94 -34.81
N HIS A 298 0.83 50.14 -34.25
CA HIS A 298 0.52 51.37 -34.99
C HIS A 298 1.64 51.78 -35.98
N GLN A 299 2.89 51.38 -35.69
CA GLN A 299 4.05 51.60 -36.55
C GLN A 299 4.24 50.51 -37.61
N GLY A 300 3.33 49.52 -37.72
CA GLY A 300 3.35 48.48 -38.73
C GLY A 300 4.35 47.36 -38.50
N MET A 301 4.81 47.13 -37.24
CA MET A 301 5.68 46.01 -36.91
C MET A 301 4.96 44.66 -37.13
N SER A 302 5.64 43.69 -37.69
CA SER A 302 5.10 42.35 -37.89
C SER A 302 4.94 41.61 -36.56
N LEU A 303 3.98 40.69 -36.47
CA LEU A 303 3.79 39.83 -35.28
C LEU A 303 5.06 39.07 -34.87
N ALA A 304 5.91 38.70 -35.82
CA ALA A 304 7.19 38.05 -35.58
C ALA A 304 8.19 38.96 -34.88
N GLN A 305 8.25 40.24 -35.27
CA GLN A 305 9.11 41.24 -34.62
C GLN A 305 8.65 41.54 -33.21
N LEU A 306 7.34 41.73 -33.00
CA LEU A 306 6.76 41.89 -31.66
C LEU A 306 7.00 40.69 -30.79
N ALA A 307 6.80 39.48 -31.29
CA ALA A 307 7.08 38.24 -30.54
C ALA A 307 8.55 38.15 -30.14
N ALA A 308 9.49 38.40 -31.03
CA ALA A 308 10.93 38.35 -30.76
C ALA A 308 11.34 39.35 -29.68
N GLN A 309 10.77 40.57 -29.72
CA GLN A 309 11.07 41.65 -28.76
C GLN A 309 10.54 41.36 -27.35
N TYR A 310 9.35 40.74 -27.23
CA TYR A 310 8.69 40.54 -25.93
C TYR A 310 8.85 39.12 -25.37
N TRP A 311 9.38 38.15 -26.15
CA TRP A 311 9.60 36.77 -25.75
C TRP A 311 10.42 36.63 -24.44
N PRO A 312 11.51 37.39 -24.19
CA PRO A 312 12.25 37.33 -22.95
C PRO A 312 11.39 37.68 -21.72
N PHE A 313 10.47 38.61 -21.83
CA PHE A 313 9.57 39.02 -20.74
C PHE A 313 8.53 37.93 -20.41
N ILE A 314 8.03 37.26 -21.45
CA ILE A 314 7.10 36.12 -21.30
C ILE A 314 7.80 34.97 -20.56
N ILE A 315 9.03 34.62 -20.97
CA ILE A 315 9.81 33.61 -20.30
C ILE A 315 10.06 33.97 -18.83
N ALA A 316 10.45 35.21 -18.56
CA ALA A 316 10.69 35.70 -17.19
C ALA A 316 9.43 35.60 -16.31
N ALA A 317 8.25 35.97 -16.86
CA ALA A 317 6.99 35.84 -16.15
C ALA A 317 6.63 34.38 -15.82
N ILE A 318 6.81 33.45 -16.78
CA ILE A 318 6.59 32.01 -16.57
C ILE A 318 7.55 31.46 -15.53
N ALA A 319 8.85 31.83 -15.61
CA ALA A 319 9.86 31.38 -14.63
C ALA A 319 9.52 31.87 -13.22
N THR A 320 9.02 33.09 -13.10
CA THR A 320 8.60 33.68 -11.80
C THR A 320 7.39 32.93 -11.23
N ILE A 321 6.37 32.65 -12.02
CA ILE A 321 5.20 31.87 -11.58
C ILE A 321 5.64 30.47 -11.14
N ALA A 322 6.53 29.82 -11.90
CA ALA A 322 7.07 28.51 -11.53
C ALA A 322 7.83 28.55 -10.19
N ALA A 323 8.67 29.57 -9.98
CA ALA A 323 9.41 29.73 -8.73
C ALA A 323 8.48 29.94 -7.53
N CYS A 324 7.42 30.76 -7.65
CA CYS A 324 6.38 30.92 -6.62
C CYS A 324 5.68 29.59 -6.30
N TYR A 325 5.34 28.84 -7.33
CA TYR A 325 4.71 27.52 -7.17
C TYR A 325 5.62 26.55 -6.41
N PHE A 326 6.90 26.46 -6.77
CA PHE A 326 7.87 25.59 -6.09
C PHE A 326 8.09 26.02 -4.62
N ALA A 327 8.18 27.33 -4.34
CA ALA A 327 8.26 27.84 -2.97
C ALA A 327 7.02 27.45 -2.16
N TYR A 328 5.84 27.56 -2.71
CA TYR A 328 4.59 27.15 -2.09
C TYR A 328 4.56 25.63 -1.80
N VAL A 329 4.97 24.80 -2.76
CA VAL A 329 5.03 23.35 -2.59
C VAL A 329 6.03 22.97 -1.50
N ALA A 330 7.21 23.59 -1.46
CA ALA A 330 8.21 23.37 -0.42
C ALA A 330 7.69 23.76 0.97
N TYR A 331 7.03 24.90 1.11
CA TYR A 331 6.40 25.34 2.35
C TYR A 331 5.34 24.34 2.84
N LYS A 332 4.44 23.91 1.95
CA LYS A 332 3.42 22.90 2.28
C LYS A 332 4.02 21.56 2.66
N GLY A 333 5.09 21.13 1.99
CA GLY A 333 5.84 19.95 2.32
C GLY A 333 6.44 20.00 3.73
N ALA A 334 7.08 21.10 4.08
CA ALA A 334 7.64 21.34 5.42
C ALA A 334 6.55 21.35 6.51
N GLN A 335 5.43 22.03 6.25
CA GLN A 335 4.29 22.02 7.17
C GLN A 335 3.76 20.62 7.42
N LYS A 336 3.54 19.83 6.35
CA LYS A 336 3.07 18.44 6.47
C LYS A 336 4.05 17.55 7.25
N ALA A 337 5.35 17.74 7.07
CA ALA A 337 6.38 17.02 7.83
C ALA A 337 6.35 17.37 9.31
N GLN A 338 6.16 18.65 9.65
CA GLN A 338 6.01 19.13 11.01
C GLN A 338 4.77 18.54 11.69
N ASP A 339 3.60 18.62 11.03
CA ASP A 339 2.35 18.04 11.53
C ASP A 339 2.49 16.54 11.79
N ARG A 340 3.16 15.83 10.88
CA ARG A 340 3.44 14.39 11.02
C ARG A 340 4.37 14.12 12.20
N ARG A 341 5.35 14.98 12.47
CA ARG A 341 6.26 14.84 13.61
C ARG A 341 5.52 15.04 14.93
N VAL A 342 4.65 16.05 15.02
CA VAL A 342 3.78 16.28 16.18
C VAL A 342 2.83 15.10 16.39
N TYR A 343 2.18 14.63 15.33
CA TYR A 343 1.34 13.44 15.37
C TYR A 343 2.12 12.21 15.90
N ASN A 344 3.29 11.93 15.34
CA ASN A 344 4.14 10.82 15.77
C ASN A 344 4.55 10.95 17.25
N ALA A 345 4.83 12.15 17.73
CA ALA A 345 5.18 12.38 19.12
C ALA A 345 4.00 12.13 20.06
N ARG A 346 2.79 12.54 19.68
CA ARG A 346 1.55 12.27 20.42
C ARG A 346 1.27 10.77 20.49
N GLU A 347 1.43 10.06 19.38
CA GLU A 347 1.23 8.60 19.29
C GLU A 347 2.41 7.78 19.85
N GLY A 348 3.50 8.43 20.24
CA GLY A 348 4.70 7.75 20.75
C GLY A 348 5.51 7.00 19.71
N ILE A 349 5.33 7.35 18.43
CA ILE A 349 6.09 6.83 17.30
C ILE A 349 7.29 7.76 17.07
N ASN A 350 8.50 7.20 16.88
CA ASN A 350 9.71 7.96 16.56
C ASN A 350 10.05 9.08 17.58
N ILE A 351 10.22 8.74 18.83
CA ILE A 351 10.84 9.63 19.81
C ILE A 351 12.37 9.44 19.75
N ALA A 352 12.97 9.56 18.57
CA ALA A 352 14.40 9.81 18.47
C ALA A 352 14.62 11.33 18.60
N ARG A 353 15.47 11.71 19.54
CA ARG A 353 15.95 13.07 19.73
C ARG A 353 16.75 13.54 18.53
#